data_38a5e6825c45f7e83ad3c1718543b3a5
#
_entry.id   38a5e6825c45f7e83ad3c1718543b3a5
#
_cell.length_a   1.000
_cell.length_b   1.000
_cell.length_c   1.000
_cell.angle_alpha   90.00
_cell.angle_beta   90.00
_cell.angle_gamma   90.00
#
_symmetry.space_group_name_H-M   'P 1'
#
loop_
_entity.id
_entity.type
_entity.pdbx_description
1 polymer ?
#
loop_
_entity_poly.entity_id
_entity_poly.type
_entity_poly.pdbx_seq_one_letter_code
_entity_poly.pdbx_strand_id
1 'polypeptide(L)'
;MHRFHYFIISACMLFTSCNKDEVITEEVGGQPIIELDSETGIYTVKVDHELTIAPTYQNVEDALFAWTIDGTLVSSGPSLQRTWNECGDFYVKLRVDNAEGYAEEELKVEVKELTPPVISLALPSQGLKVVRNTDYTFTPDIQHSDVEGFKIEWVREGKIVSTENTYTFNEKELGVYTVTINASNIDGTTTKDVSVEVVETMPYVVKFPTPSYLQTSTDRYTFADRPVFLRPLLEYFDNPRFEWSVDGQVMEGEVERMFKYFASWRYFLDR
;
A
#
# COMPACT_ATOMS: atom_id res chain seq x y z
N MET A 1 41.37 -8.13 -7.27
CA MET A 1 42.76 -7.84 -7.60
C MET A 1 43.12 -6.47 -7.07
N HIS A 2 43.77 -6.43 -5.92
CA HIS A 2 44.17 -5.21 -5.23
C HIS A 2 45.45 -4.66 -5.89
N ARG A 3 45.47 -3.39 -6.23
CA ARG A 3 46.69 -2.68 -6.54
C ARG A 3 46.92 -1.57 -5.50
N PHE A 4 47.80 -1.87 -4.57
CA PHE A 4 48.41 -0.90 -3.68
C PHE A 4 49.47 -0.10 -4.48
N HIS A 5 49.41 1.22 -4.40
CA HIS A 5 50.50 2.08 -4.85
C HIS A 5 51.24 2.59 -3.61
N TYR A 6 52.48 2.14 -3.47
CA TYR A 6 53.39 2.66 -2.49
C TYR A 6 54.01 3.96 -3.02
N PHE A 7 53.90 5.03 -2.27
CA PHE A 7 54.70 6.23 -2.49
C PHE A 7 55.97 6.16 -1.64
N ILE A 8 57.11 6.20 -2.30
CA ILE A 8 58.44 6.17 -1.70
C ILE A 8 58.77 7.62 -1.30
N ILE A 9 58.98 7.85 -0.01
CA ILE A 9 59.52 9.09 0.52
C ILE A 9 61.05 9.00 0.45
N SER A 10 61.64 9.85 -0.37
CA SER A 10 63.07 10.04 -0.40
C SER A 10 63.46 11.11 0.61
N ALA A 11 64.16 10.70 1.64
CA ALA A 11 64.73 11.62 2.63
C ALA A 11 65.99 12.31 2.07
N CYS A 12 66.00 13.61 2.04
CA CYS A 12 67.24 14.40 1.86
C CYS A 12 67.47 15.26 3.10
N MET A 13 68.40 14.85 3.96
CA MET A 13 68.92 15.68 5.02
C MET A 13 69.99 16.60 4.41
N LEU A 14 69.98 17.88 4.76
CA LEU A 14 71.20 18.67 4.97
C LEU A 14 70.94 20.07 5.62
N PHE A 15 71.38 20.21 6.85
CA PHE A 15 72.07 21.31 7.51
C PHE A 15 71.46 22.72 7.66
N THR A 16 71.14 23.02 8.89
CA THR A 16 71.34 24.16 9.77
C THR A 16 71.55 25.56 9.13
N SER A 17 70.58 26.43 9.38
CA SER A 17 70.84 27.76 9.84
C SER A 17 69.69 28.30 10.66
N CYS A 18 69.96 28.74 11.86
CA CYS A 18 69.05 29.38 12.78
C CYS A 18 68.65 30.76 12.24
N ASN A 19 67.41 30.90 11.80
CA ASN A 19 66.67 32.15 11.81
C ASN A 19 65.23 31.80 12.25
N LYS A 20 64.82 32.42 13.35
CA LYS A 20 63.40 32.43 13.77
C LYS A 20 62.65 33.33 12.80
N ASP A 21 62.29 32.78 11.67
CA ASP A 21 61.20 33.32 10.90
C ASP A 21 60.00 32.44 11.31
N GLU A 22 59.10 33.05 12.02
CA GLU A 22 57.71 32.49 12.14
C GLU A 22 57.26 32.36 10.71
N VAL A 23 57.23 31.12 10.22
CA VAL A 23 56.45 30.76 9.03
C VAL A 23 55.01 30.87 9.48
N ILE A 24 54.47 32.06 9.28
CA ILE A 24 53.03 32.22 9.16
C ILE A 24 52.70 31.38 7.93
N THR A 25 52.29 30.14 8.14
CA THR A 25 51.51 29.43 7.13
C THR A 25 50.19 30.21 7.05
N GLU A 26 50.12 31.19 6.14
CA GLU A 26 48.86 31.65 5.64
C GLU A 26 48.15 30.39 5.18
N GLU A 27 47.09 29.96 5.90
CA GLU A 27 46.14 29.06 5.36
C GLU A 27 45.59 29.78 4.12
N VAL A 28 45.99 29.32 2.94
CA VAL A 28 45.48 29.84 1.68
C VAL A 28 44.03 29.40 1.67
N GLY A 29 43.16 30.31 2.12
CA GLY A 29 41.72 30.12 2.00
C GLY A 29 41.40 29.84 0.54
N GLY A 30 40.64 28.81 0.26
CA GLY A 30 40.15 28.47 -1.06
C GLY A 30 38.69 28.86 -1.22
N GLN A 31 38.20 28.78 -2.45
CA GLN A 31 36.75 28.85 -2.68
C GLN A 31 36.05 27.72 -1.92
N PRO A 32 34.81 27.91 -1.52
CA PRO A 32 34.01 26.85 -0.86
C PRO A 32 33.94 25.60 -1.73
N ILE A 33 33.95 24.43 -1.10
CA ILE A 33 33.68 23.14 -1.73
C ILE A 33 32.47 22.56 -1.04
N ILE A 34 31.52 22.09 -1.83
CA ILE A 34 30.27 21.44 -1.36
C ILE A 34 30.32 19.96 -1.75
N GLU A 35 30.15 19.09 -0.81
CA GLU A 35 29.96 17.64 -1.05
C GLU A 35 28.58 17.25 -0.53
N LEU A 36 27.67 16.93 -1.46
CA LEU A 36 26.32 16.49 -1.11
C LEU A 36 26.36 15.12 -0.43
N ASP A 37 25.47 14.90 0.54
CA ASP A 37 25.23 13.62 1.19
C ASP A 37 24.44 12.63 0.31
N SER A 38 24.17 13.00 -0.95
CA SER A 38 23.59 12.17 -2.01
C SER A 38 24.54 12.10 -3.21
N GLU A 39 24.89 10.90 -3.65
CA GLU A 39 25.75 10.68 -4.83
C GLU A 39 25.15 11.20 -6.13
N THR A 40 23.82 11.26 -6.22
CA THR A 40 23.08 11.66 -7.42
C THR A 40 22.53 13.08 -7.38
N GLY A 41 22.62 13.74 -6.22
CA GLY A 41 21.94 15.03 -5.99
C GLY A 41 20.41 14.91 -5.96
N ILE A 42 19.87 13.67 -5.90
CA ILE A 42 18.43 13.41 -5.82
C ILE A 42 18.10 12.95 -4.40
N TYR A 43 17.10 13.57 -3.82
CA TYR A 43 16.54 13.27 -2.51
C TYR A 43 15.08 12.87 -2.67
N THR A 44 14.66 11.86 -1.94
CA THR A 44 13.26 11.42 -1.95
C THR A 44 12.66 11.54 -0.55
N VAL A 45 11.49 12.14 -0.46
CA VAL A 45 10.72 12.28 0.77
C VAL A 45 9.24 12.09 0.46
N LYS A 46 8.45 11.74 1.45
CA LYS A 46 6.99 11.71 1.32
C LYS A 46 6.39 13.06 1.71
N VAL A 47 5.24 13.38 1.13
CA VAL A 47 4.49 14.58 1.49
C VAL A 47 4.23 14.62 3.01
N ASP A 48 4.29 15.80 3.60
CA ASP A 48 4.15 16.07 5.04
C ASP A 48 5.22 15.42 5.94
N HIS A 49 6.25 14.79 5.35
CA HIS A 49 7.41 14.31 6.08
C HIS A 49 8.57 15.30 5.97
N GLU A 50 9.35 15.38 7.05
CA GLU A 50 10.52 16.24 7.09
C GLU A 50 11.71 15.59 6.39
N LEU A 51 12.38 16.34 5.51
CA LEU A 51 13.65 15.99 4.91
C LEU A 51 14.74 16.91 5.46
N THR A 52 15.85 16.32 5.86
CA THR A 52 17.10 17.04 6.20
C THR A 52 18.15 16.75 5.14
N ILE A 53 18.71 17.80 4.55
CA ILE A 53 19.83 17.76 3.61
C ILE A 53 21.01 18.42 4.30
N ALA A 54 22.09 17.65 4.53
CA ALA A 54 23.23 18.06 5.34
C ALA A 54 24.56 17.78 4.62
N PRO A 55 24.92 18.59 3.59
CA PRO A 55 26.19 18.46 2.90
C PRO A 55 27.38 18.63 3.82
N THR A 56 28.52 18.13 3.39
CA THR A 56 29.83 18.49 3.99
C THR A 56 30.52 19.58 3.18
N TYR A 57 31.38 20.32 3.84
CA TYR A 57 31.99 21.53 3.28
C TYR A 57 33.44 21.60 3.58
N GLN A 58 34.19 22.27 2.67
CA GLN A 58 35.56 22.71 2.91
C GLN A 58 35.65 24.20 2.61
N ASN A 59 36.61 24.91 3.25
CA ASN A 59 36.87 26.34 3.09
C ASN A 59 35.64 27.23 3.39
N VAL A 60 34.92 26.96 4.46
CA VAL A 60 33.68 27.67 4.80
C VAL A 60 33.79 28.54 6.04
N GLU A 61 34.98 28.97 6.41
CA GLU A 61 35.15 29.96 7.47
C GLU A 61 34.47 31.27 7.06
N ASP A 62 33.66 31.81 7.95
CA ASP A 62 32.84 33.01 7.74
C ASP A 62 31.96 32.97 6.45
N ALA A 63 31.66 31.78 5.93
CA ALA A 63 30.87 31.64 4.73
C ALA A 63 29.37 31.91 4.97
N LEU A 64 28.72 32.46 3.94
CA LEU A 64 27.29 32.66 3.89
C LEU A 64 26.63 31.55 3.09
N PHE A 65 25.59 30.96 3.65
CA PHE A 65 24.79 29.89 3.03
C PHE A 65 23.46 30.45 2.53
N ALA A 66 23.05 30.02 1.36
CA ALA A 66 21.74 30.37 0.82
C ALA A 66 21.12 29.15 0.11
N TRP A 67 20.04 28.64 0.68
CA TRP A 67 19.20 27.63 0.05
C TRP A 67 18.00 28.31 -0.60
N THR A 68 17.79 28.07 -1.88
CA THR A 68 16.67 28.65 -2.63
C THR A 68 15.87 27.57 -3.33
N ILE A 69 14.55 27.79 -3.41
CA ILE A 69 13.60 27.01 -4.22
C ILE A 69 12.86 28.02 -5.09
N ASP A 70 12.86 27.80 -6.41
CA ASP A 70 12.27 28.71 -7.39
C ASP A 70 12.75 30.16 -7.22
N GLY A 71 14.03 30.33 -6.86
CA GLY A 71 14.66 31.64 -6.62
C GLY A 71 14.27 32.28 -5.28
N THR A 72 13.45 31.65 -4.47
CA THR A 72 13.06 32.16 -3.14
C THR A 72 13.98 31.56 -2.07
N LEU A 73 14.59 32.39 -1.23
CA LEU A 73 15.41 31.98 -0.10
C LEU A 73 14.55 31.25 0.94
N VAL A 74 14.94 30.02 1.28
CA VAL A 74 14.22 29.17 2.23
C VAL A 74 15.01 28.84 3.49
N SER A 75 16.36 28.91 3.42
CA SER A 75 17.25 28.72 4.57
C SER A 75 18.58 29.43 4.33
N SER A 76 19.25 29.86 5.43
CA SER A 76 20.59 30.43 5.42
C SER A 76 21.59 29.68 6.32
N GLY A 77 21.22 28.45 6.73
CA GLY A 77 22.10 27.60 7.54
C GLY A 77 22.92 26.63 6.68
N PRO A 78 23.83 25.86 7.30
CA PRO A 78 24.64 24.86 6.59
C PRO A 78 23.87 23.63 6.18
N SER A 79 22.63 23.47 6.63
CA SER A 79 21.72 22.39 6.26
C SER A 79 20.35 22.94 5.91
N LEU A 80 19.61 22.19 5.10
CA LEU A 80 18.20 22.45 4.82
C LEU A 80 17.35 21.42 5.54
N GLN A 81 16.42 21.88 6.38
CA GLN A 81 15.39 21.06 7.01
C GLN A 81 14.04 21.59 6.57
N ARG A 82 13.24 20.76 5.91
CA ARG A 82 12.00 21.21 5.29
C ARG A 82 10.99 20.07 5.13
N THR A 83 9.72 20.44 5.23
CA THR A 83 8.55 19.63 4.88
C THR A 83 7.89 20.20 3.64
N TRP A 84 7.48 19.34 2.72
CA TRP A 84 6.66 19.68 1.53
C TRP A 84 5.26 19.14 1.72
N ASN A 85 4.26 19.95 1.40
CA ASN A 85 2.84 19.63 1.54
C ASN A 85 2.17 19.24 0.20
N GLU A 86 2.94 19.19 -0.88
CA GLU A 86 2.49 18.81 -2.23
C GLU A 86 3.47 17.84 -2.85
N CYS A 87 2.94 16.83 -3.55
CA CYS A 87 3.75 15.89 -4.32
C CYS A 87 4.31 16.55 -5.56
N GLY A 88 5.49 16.12 -5.98
CA GLY A 88 6.13 16.64 -7.19
C GLY A 88 7.64 16.68 -7.08
N ASP A 89 8.25 17.26 -8.11
CA ASP A 89 9.68 17.46 -8.21
C ASP A 89 10.02 18.93 -7.91
N PHE A 90 10.86 19.14 -6.91
CA PHE A 90 11.32 20.46 -6.49
C PHE A 90 12.81 20.59 -6.75
N TYR A 91 13.21 21.71 -7.36
CA TYR A 91 14.62 22.00 -7.60
C TYR A 91 15.10 22.98 -6.53
N VAL A 92 16.11 22.54 -5.81
CA VAL A 92 16.70 23.28 -4.70
C VAL A 92 18.12 23.67 -5.11
N LYS A 93 18.48 24.92 -4.90
CA LYS A 93 19.81 25.41 -5.15
C LYS A 93 20.46 25.81 -3.84
N LEU A 94 21.64 25.27 -3.58
CA LEU A 94 22.53 25.69 -2.50
C LEU A 94 23.64 26.57 -3.08
N ARG A 95 23.84 27.73 -2.49
CA ARG A 95 24.98 28.59 -2.74
C ARG A 95 25.72 28.86 -1.42
N VAL A 96 27.02 28.77 -1.49
CA VAL A 96 27.93 29.06 -0.37
C VAL A 96 28.96 30.10 -0.84
N ASP A 97 29.03 31.23 -0.17
CA ASP A 97 29.93 32.33 -0.49
C ASP A 97 30.93 32.53 0.66
N ASN A 98 32.20 32.69 0.35
CA ASN A 98 33.23 33.18 1.28
C ASN A 98 34.02 34.35 0.65
N ALA A 99 35.05 34.80 1.31
CA ALA A 99 35.89 35.93 0.82
C ALA A 99 36.60 35.63 -0.51
N GLU A 100 36.85 34.36 -0.81
CA GLU A 100 37.63 33.90 -1.99
C GLU A 100 36.71 33.54 -3.19
N GLY A 101 35.39 33.48 -2.99
CA GLY A 101 34.44 33.18 -4.06
C GLY A 101 33.19 32.43 -3.58
N TYR A 102 32.61 31.64 -4.49
CA TYR A 102 31.44 30.88 -4.18
C TYR A 102 31.43 29.51 -4.84
N ALA A 103 30.63 28.60 -4.27
CA ALA A 103 30.23 27.33 -4.86
C ALA A 103 28.71 27.24 -4.93
N GLU A 104 28.20 26.55 -5.94
CA GLU A 104 26.76 26.31 -6.09
C GLU A 104 26.52 24.84 -6.45
N GLU A 105 25.46 24.26 -5.86
CA GLU A 105 24.96 22.95 -6.20
C GLU A 105 23.45 23.03 -6.46
N GLU A 106 22.98 22.33 -7.50
CA GLU A 106 21.57 22.13 -7.79
C GLU A 106 21.21 20.69 -7.46
N LEU A 107 20.15 20.50 -6.69
CA LEU A 107 19.65 19.22 -6.28
C LEU A 107 18.15 19.11 -6.51
N LYS A 108 17.68 17.89 -6.66
CA LYS A 108 16.28 17.59 -6.90
C LYS A 108 15.68 16.91 -5.67
N VAL A 109 14.55 17.39 -5.22
CA VAL A 109 13.73 16.72 -4.19
C VAL A 109 12.49 16.17 -4.83
N GLU A 110 12.34 14.83 -4.82
CA GLU A 110 11.16 14.11 -5.28
C GLU A 110 10.24 13.86 -4.09
N VAL A 111 9.11 14.57 -4.05
CA VAL A 111 8.09 14.41 -3.02
C VAL A 111 7.05 13.41 -3.48
N LYS A 112 6.97 12.25 -2.81
CA LYS A 112 6.07 11.14 -3.13
C LYS A 112 4.80 11.21 -2.29
N GLU A 113 3.73 10.58 -2.79
CA GLU A 113 2.49 10.40 -2.05
C GLU A 113 2.67 9.48 -0.84
N LEU A 114 1.80 9.68 0.17
CA LEU A 114 1.65 8.73 1.26
C LEU A 114 1.03 7.44 0.74
N THR A 115 1.47 6.33 1.29
CA THR A 115 0.97 4.99 0.97
C THR A 115 0.43 4.29 2.22
N PRO A 116 -0.68 4.79 2.81
CA PRO A 116 -1.32 4.10 3.93
C PRO A 116 -1.80 2.71 3.50
N PRO A 117 -1.99 1.76 4.41
CA PRO A 117 -2.49 0.44 4.09
C PRO A 117 -3.87 0.49 3.41
N VAL A 118 -4.13 -0.41 2.45
CA VAL A 118 -5.45 -0.58 1.82
C VAL A 118 -5.97 -1.98 2.15
N ILE A 119 -7.10 -2.05 2.86
CA ILE A 119 -7.69 -3.32 3.34
C ILE A 119 -8.76 -3.79 2.37
N SER A 120 -8.51 -4.91 1.70
CA SER A 120 -9.47 -5.64 0.88
C SER A 120 -9.89 -6.93 1.56
N LEU A 121 -11.18 -7.20 1.61
CA LEU A 121 -11.74 -8.41 2.20
C LEU A 121 -12.90 -8.90 1.34
N ALA A 122 -12.79 -10.14 0.87
CA ALA A 122 -13.86 -10.79 0.13
C ALA A 122 -14.96 -11.23 1.10
N LEU A 123 -16.12 -10.59 1.00
CA LEU A 123 -17.30 -10.90 1.81
C LEU A 123 -18.48 -11.25 0.90
N PRO A 124 -19.42 -12.10 1.36
CA PRO A 124 -20.66 -12.35 0.65
C PRO A 124 -21.44 -11.05 0.42
N SER A 125 -22.00 -10.88 -0.78
CA SER A 125 -22.75 -9.66 -1.15
C SER A 125 -24.00 -9.42 -0.27
N GLN A 126 -24.53 -10.48 0.33
CA GLN A 126 -25.70 -10.46 1.23
C GLN A 126 -25.31 -10.20 2.71
N GLY A 127 -24.03 -9.91 2.98
CA GLY A 127 -23.50 -9.82 4.32
C GLY A 127 -22.91 -11.13 4.84
N LEU A 128 -22.06 -11.04 5.83
CA LEU A 128 -21.43 -12.21 6.43
C LEU A 128 -22.31 -12.82 7.50
N LYS A 129 -22.66 -14.11 7.31
CA LYS A 129 -23.33 -14.93 8.33
C LYS A 129 -22.42 -16.08 8.75
N VAL A 130 -22.40 -16.36 10.04
CA VAL A 130 -21.61 -17.46 10.64
C VAL A 130 -22.53 -18.27 11.55
N VAL A 131 -22.47 -19.59 11.44
CA VAL A 131 -23.23 -20.45 12.34
C VAL A 131 -22.58 -20.42 13.73
N ARG A 132 -23.37 -20.31 14.79
CA ARG A 132 -22.86 -20.28 16.16
C ARG A 132 -21.95 -21.47 16.46
N ASN A 133 -20.93 -21.28 17.29
CA ASN A 133 -19.92 -22.28 17.66
C ASN A 133 -19.12 -22.84 16.46
N THR A 134 -19.09 -22.15 15.32
CA THR A 134 -18.22 -22.49 14.20
C THR A 134 -17.18 -21.40 13.96
N ASP A 135 -16.03 -21.80 13.48
CA ASP A 135 -14.94 -20.90 13.17
C ASP A 135 -15.14 -20.25 11.80
N TYR A 136 -14.90 -18.95 11.74
CA TYR A 136 -14.76 -18.21 10.49
C TYR A 136 -13.46 -17.43 10.51
N THR A 137 -12.57 -17.70 9.57
CA THR A 137 -11.27 -17.04 9.50
C THR A 137 -11.29 -15.91 8.47
N PHE A 138 -11.02 -14.69 8.93
CA PHE A 138 -10.79 -13.53 8.09
C PHE A 138 -9.37 -13.58 7.52
N THR A 139 -9.27 -13.44 6.21
CA THR A 139 -8.00 -13.37 5.47
C THR A 139 -8.02 -12.14 4.57
N PRO A 140 -7.74 -10.94 5.11
CA PRO A 140 -7.68 -9.73 4.31
C PRO A 140 -6.47 -9.74 3.37
N ASP A 141 -6.62 -9.13 2.21
CA ASP A 141 -5.52 -8.67 1.39
C ASP A 141 -5.21 -7.23 1.75
N ILE A 142 -3.96 -6.94 2.15
CA ILE A 142 -3.56 -5.61 2.61
C ILE A 142 -2.39 -5.12 1.74
N GLN A 143 -2.68 -4.11 0.93
CA GLN A 143 -1.63 -3.44 0.16
C GLN A 143 -0.83 -2.49 1.06
N HIS A 144 0.41 -2.19 0.69
CA HIS A 144 1.35 -1.34 1.42
C HIS A 144 1.69 -1.87 2.84
N SER A 145 1.58 -3.19 3.02
CA SER A 145 2.03 -3.88 4.23
C SER A 145 3.55 -4.04 4.34
N ASP A 146 4.27 -3.73 3.27
CA ASP A 146 5.74 -3.67 3.16
C ASP A 146 6.31 -2.29 3.58
N VAL A 147 5.45 -1.29 3.79
CA VAL A 147 5.86 0.04 4.24
C VAL A 147 6.23 0.01 5.72
N GLU A 148 7.31 0.71 6.08
CA GLU A 148 7.85 0.77 7.42
C GLU A 148 6.78 1.05 8.49
N GLY A 149 6.93 0.40 9.64
CA GLY A 149 6.00 0.56 10.77
C GLY A 149 4.67 -0.14 10.60
N PHE A 150 4.53 -1.04 9.60
CA PHE A 150 3.28 -1.77 9.38
C PHE A 150 2.85 -2.57 10.61
N LYS A 151 1.57 -2.43 10.95
CA LYS A 151 0.88 -3.14 12.03
C LYS A 151 -0.55 -3.44 11.62
N ILE A 152 -1.08 -4.55 12.11
CA ILE A 152 -2.49 -4.91 12.01
C ILE A 152 -3.05 -5.18 13.41
N GLU A 153 -4.28 -4.75 13.65
CA GLU A 153 -5.01 -4.99 14.88
C GLU A 153 -6.46 -5.36 14.57
N TRP A 154 -6.91 -6.44 15.17
CA TRP A 154 -8.31 -6.87 15.14
C TRP A 154 -8.96 -6.42 16.43
N VAL A 155 -10.06 -5.70 16.34
CA VAL A 155 -10.74 -5.13 17.49
C VAL A 155 -12.18 -5.62 17.56
N ARG A 156 -12.60 -6.04 18.74
CA ARG A 156 -14.00 -6.36 19.06
C ARG A 156 -14.36 -5.68 20.39
N GLU A 157 -15.53 -5.04 20.42
CA GLU A 157 -16.01 -4.34 21.62
C GLU A 157 -14.98 -3.39 22.24
N GLY A 158 -14.19 -2.72 21.38
CA GLY A 158 -13.15 -1.77 21.80
C GLY A 158 -11.88 -2.42 22.37
N LYS A 159 -11.72 -3.75 22.26
CA LYS A 159 -10.53 -4.48 22.69
C LYS A 159 -9.80 -5.11 21.53
N ILE A 160 -8.48 -5.03 21.52
CA ILE A 160 -7.64 -5.78 20.57
C ILE A 160 -7.74 -7.27 20.90
N VAL A 161 -8.18 -8.07 19.93
CA VAL A 161 -8.35 -9.52 20.06
C VAL A 161 -7.29 -10.32 19.30
N SER A 162 -6.61 -9.69 18.33
CA SER A 162 -5.50 -10.28 17.59
C SER A 162 -4.65 -9.19 16.94
N THR A 163 -3.38 -9.49 16.66
CA THR A 163 -2.44 -8.69 15.87
C THR A 163 -1.84 -9.49 14.71
N GLU A 164 -2.41 -10.65 14.42
CA GLU A 164 -1.97 -11.52 13.33
C GLU A 164 -2.60 -11.09 12.00
N ASN A 165 -2.00 -11.48 10.89
CA ASN A 165 -2.53 -11.17 9.55
C ASN A 165 -3.91 -11.76 9.28
N THR A 166 -4.30 -12.76 10.03
CA THR A 166 -5.62 -13.41 9.98
C THR A 166 -6.27 -13.40 11.35
N TYR A 167 -7.59 -13.44 11.37
CA TYR A 167 -8.33 -13.52 12.63
C TYR A 167 -9.45 -14.56 12.51
N THR A 168 -9.52 -15.49 13.48
CA THR A 168 -10.60 -16.46 13.56
C THR A 168 -11.67 -15.99 14.54
N PHE A 169 -12.84 -15.72 13.97
CA PHE A 169 -14.05 -15.37 14.71
C PHE A 169 -14.82 -16.63 15.08
N ASN A 170 -15.24 -16.73 16.32
CA ASN A 170 -16.15 -17.75 16.82
C ASN A 170 -17.04 -17.12 17.90
N GLU A 171 -18.33 -17.37 17.84
CA GLU A 171 -19.28 -16.84 18.81
C GLU A 171 -20.39 -17.88 19.13
N LYS A 172 -20.85 -17.88 20.38
CA LYS A 172 -21.88 -18.82 20.88
C LYS A 172 -23.28 -18.24 20.81
N GLU A 173 -23.39 -16.96 21.07
CA GLU A 173 -24.68 -16.27 21.17
C GLU A 173 -25.09 -15.73 19.81
N LEU A 174 -26.38 -15.86 19.52
CA LEU A 174 -26.96 -15.29 18.29
C LEU A 174 -26.95 -13.76 18.38
N GLY A 175 -26.68 -13.11 17.27
CA GLY A 175 -26.65 -11.64 17.24
C GLY A 175 -25.82 -11.08 16.11
N VAL A 176 -25.67 -9.78 16.11
CA VAL A 176 -24.83 -9.07 15.15
C VAL A 176 -23.62 -8.50 15.89
N TYR A 177 -22.45 -8.82 15.39
CA TYR A 177 -21.17 -8.43 15.97
C TYR A 177 -20.39 -7.61 14.96
N THR A 178 -19.63 -6.64 15.46
CA THR A 178 -18.70 -5.89 14.62
C THR A 178 -17.27 -6.37 14.92
N VAL A 179 -16.55 -6.69 13.86
CA VAL A 179 -15.11 -6.91 13.86
C VAL A 179 -14.46 -5.77 13.11
N THR A 180 -13.61 -5.02 13.78
CA THR A 180 -12.86 -3.90 13.19
C THR A 180 -11.45 -4.34 12.88
N ILE A 181 -10.97 -4.01 11.69
CA ILE A 181 -9.59 -4.20 11.25
C ILE A 181 -8.95 -2.83 11.19
N ASN A 182 -7.89 -2.61 11.96
CA ASN A 182 -7.02 -1.45 11.86
C ASN A 182 -5.70 -1.90 11.24
N ALA A 183 -5.32 -1.30 10.13
CA ALA A 183 -4.00 -1.48 9.54
C ALA A 183 -3.30 -0.11 9.51
N SER A 184 -2.07 -0.04 9.98
CA SER A 184 -1.30 1.20 10.04
C SER A 184 0.13 0.97 9.56
N ASN A 185 0.75 2.03 9.03
CA ASN A 185 2.17 2.14 8.74
C ASN A 185 2.62 3.58 9.02
N ILE A 186 3.87 3.93 8.69
CA ILE A 186 4.37 5.30 8.90
C ILE A 186 3.57 6.36 8.13
N ASP A 187 2.91 5.98 7.03
CA ASP A 187 2.14 6.88 6.17
C ASP A 187 0.68 7.07 6.59
N GLY A 188 0.20 6.26 7.53
CA GLY A 188 -1.16 6.43 8.05
C GLY A 188 -1.83 5.15 8.49
N THR A 189 -3.13 5.29 8.81
CA THR A 189 -3.96 4.20 9.31
C THR A 189 -5.24 4.08 8.49
N THR A 190 -5.61 2.86 8.17
CA THR A 190 -6.89 2.51 7.54
C THR A 190 -7.67 1.59 8.45
N THR A 191 -8.95 1.89 8.62
CA THR A 191 -9.88 1.11 9.44
C THR A 191 -10.99 0.52 8.57
N LYS A 192 -11.35 -0.72 8.82
CA LYS A 192 -12.47 -1.40 8.15
C LYS A 192 -13.32 -2.16 9.15
N ASP A 193 -14.60 -1.82 9.21
CA ASP A 193 -15.59 -2.53 10.00
C ASP A 193 -16.26 -3.63 9.18
N VAL A 194 -16.41 -4.79 9.79
CA VAL A 194 -17.12 -5.94 9.24
C VAL A 194 -18.23 -6.35 10.19
N SER A 195 -19.47 -6.33 9.70
CA SER A 195 -20.61 -6.86 10.44
C SER A 195 -20.72 -8.36 10.21
N VAL A 196 -20.82 -9.13 11.30
CA VAL A 196 -20.99 -10.58 11.33
C VAL A 196 -22.29 -10.92 12.01
N GLU A 197 -23.23 -11.52 11.30
CA GLU A 197 -24.46 -12.04 11.89
C GLU A 197 -24.27 -13.51 12.30
N VAL A 198 -24.36 -13.79 13.59
CA VAL A 198 -24.32 -15.17 14.11
C VAL A 198 -25.71 -15.77 14.09
N VAL A 199 -25.85 -16.86 13.37
CA VAL A 199 -27.13 -17.55 13.11
C VAL A 199 -27.13 -18.97 13.67
N GLU A 200 -28.32 -19.51 13.93
CA GLU A 200 -28.48 -20.90 14.36
C GLU A 200 -28.13 -21.89 13.24
N THR A 201 -28.61 -21.58 12.02
CA THR A 201 -28.35 -22.37 10.82
C THR A 201 -28.19 -21.44 9.63
N MET A 202 -27.38 -21.85 8.65
CA MET A 202 -27.17 -21.03 7.47
C MET A 202 -28.46 -20.91 6.66
N PRO A 203 -28.91 -19.69 6.31
CA PRO A 203 -30.13 -19.50 5.52
C PRO A 203 -29.85 -19.68 4.03
N TYR A 204 -29.60 -20.91 3.60
CA TYR A 204 -29.37 -21.22 2.18
C TYR A 204 -30.59 -20.87 1.33
N VAL A 205 -30.39 -20.10 0.27
CA VAL A 205 -31.45 -19.67 -0.63
C VAL A 205 -31.09 -19.99 -2.07
N VAL A 206 -32.01 -20.65 -2.78
CA VAL A 206 -31.93 -20.86 -4.22
C VAL A 206 -33.06 -20.06 -4.87
N LYS A 207 -32.70 -19.11 -5.73
CA LYS A 207 -33.66 -18.29 -6.48
C LYS A 207 -33.46 -18.48 -7.97
N PHE A 208 -34.52 -18.58 -8.71
CA PHE A 208 -34.50 -18.52 -10.16
C PHE A 208 -34.98 -17.13 -10.60
N PRO A 209 -34.08 -16.29 -11.19
CA PRO A 209 -34.49 -14.98 -11.67
C PRO A 209 -35.60 -15.11 -12.70
N THR A 210 -36.70 -14.44 -12.43
CA THR A 210 -37.85 -14.41 -13.35
C THR A 210 -37.75 -13.12 -14.17
N PRO A 211 -37.81 -13.15 -15.49
CA PRO A 211 -37.96 -11.94 -16.28
C PRO A 211 -39.16 -11.13 -15.79
N SER A 212 -39.04 -9.81 -15.77
CA SER A 212 -40.03 -8.90 -15.15
C SER A 212 -41.46 -9.02 -15.67
N TYR A 213 -41.64 -9.59 -16.84
CA TYR A 213 -42.96 -9.83 -17.43
C TYR A 213 -43.60 -11.17 -17.02
N LEU A 214 -42.91 -11.99 -16.19
CA LEU A 214 -43.38 -13.30 -15.71
C LEU A 214 -43.42 -13.38 -14.18
N GLN A 215 -43.80 -12.31 -13.51
CA GLN A 215 -43.47 -12.03 -12.09
C GLN A 215 -44.15 -12.91 -11.03
N THR A 216 -45.04 -13.81 -11.34
CA THR A 216 -45.90 -14.42 -10.30
C THR A 216 -45.85 -15.95 -10.21
N SER A 217 -45.06 -16.63 -11.03
CA SER A 217 -45.04 -18.09 -11.10
C SER A 217 -43.62 -18.64 -11.17
N THR A 218 -43.40 -19.79 -10.56
CA THR A 218 -42.21 -20.62 -10.77
C THR A 218 -42.22 -21.29 -12.15
N ASP A 219 -43.35 -21.22 -12.85
CA ASP A 219 -43.50 -21.77 -14.18
C ASP A 219 -42.69 -21.02 -15.20
N ARG A 220 -42.11 -21.74 -16.13
CA ARG A 220 -41.37 -21.20 -17.27
C ARG A 220 -42.01 -21.75 -18.55
N TYR A 221 -42.31 -20.82 -19.45
CA TYR A 221 -42.91 -21.16 -20.75
C TYR A 221 -41.87 -20.96 -21.85
N THR A 222 -41.79 -21.89 -22.76
CA THR A 222 -40.96 -21.77 -23.95
C THR A 222 -41.73 -22.31 -25.16
N PHE A 223 -41.30 -21.94 -26.35
CA PHE A 223 -41.81 -22.55 -27.58
C PHE A 223 -41.08 -23.86 -27.85
N ALA A 224 -41.75 -24.79 -28.55
CA ALA A 224 -41.04 -25.95 -29.06
C ALA A 224 -39.80 -25.52 -29.86
N ASP A 225 -38.75 -26.31 -29.82
CA ASP A 225 -37.47 -26.07 -30.45
C ASP A 225 -36.74 -24.76 -30.01
N ARG A 226 -37.15 -24.15 -28.91
CA ARG A 226 -36.41 -23.06 -28.27
C ARG A 226 -35.72 -23.56 -27.01
N PRO A 227 -34.48 -23.10 -26.77
CA PRO A 227 -33.76 -23.48 -25.58
C PRO A 227 -34.36 -22.85 -24.33
N VAL A 228 -34.37 -23.62 -23.23
CA VAL A 228 -34.61 -23.10 -21.87
C VAL A 228 -33.28 -22.94 -21.18
N PHE A 229 -33.05 -21.76 -20.64
CA PHE A 229 -31.92 -21.47 -19.77
C PHE A 229 -32.39 -21.31 -18.33
N LEU A 230 -31.87 -22.12 -17.45
CA LEU A 230 -32.06 -21.96 -16.01
C LEU A 230 -30.70 -21.73 -15.35
N ARG A 231 -30.56 -20.63 -14.66
CA ARG A 231 -29.41 -20.30 -13.84
C ARG A 231 -29.88 -19.85 -12.47
N PRO A 232 -29.67 -20.64 -11.42
CA PRO A 232 -30.07 -20.24 -10.08
C PRO A 232 -29.13 -19.10 -9.59
N LEU A 233 -29.69 -18.23 -8.78
CA LEU A 233 -28.93 -17.36 -7.86
C LEU A 233 -28.89 -18.07 -6.52
N LEU A 234 -27.68 -18.24 -6.00
CA LEU A 234 -27.44 -18.92 -4.73
C LEU A 234 -27.00 -17.89 -3.70
N GLU A 235 -27.56 -17.95 -2.50
CA GLU A 235 -27.13 -17.14 -1.38
C GLU A 235 -26.63 -18.06 -0.27
N TYR A 236 -25.47 -17.74 0.31
CA TYR A 236 -24.81 -18.45 1.41
C TYR A 236 -24.35 -19.88 1.10
N PHE A 237 -24.25 -20.26 -0.16
CA PHE A 237 -23.63 -21.52 -0.55
C PHE A 237 -22.12 -21.33 -0.73
N ASP A 238 -21.34 -22.18 -0.11
CA ASP A 238 -19.91 -22.28 -0.32
C ASP A 238 -19.62 -23.52 -1.16
N ASN A 239 -18.98 -23.33 -2.33
CA ASN A 239 -18.66 -24.39 -3.29
C ASN A 239 -19.85 -25.31 -3.64
N PRO A 240 -21.00 -24.78 -4.13
CA PRO A 240 -22.18 -25.56 -4.39
C PRO A 240 -21.94 -26.62 -5.46
N ARG A 241 -22.62 -27.77 -5.30
CA ARG A 241 -22.71 -28.82 -6.33
C ARG A 241 -24.08 -28.77 -6.93
N PHE A 242 -24.15 -28.93 -8.25
CA PHE A 242 -25.40 -28.91 -9.00
C PHE A 242 -25.71 -30.29 -9.58
N GLU A 243 -26.95 -30.73 -9.47
CA GLU A 243 -27.52 -31.83 -10.20
C GLU A 243 -28.84 -31.35 -10.81
N TRP A 244 -28.97 -31.54 -12.09
CA TRP A 244 -30.16 -31.20 -12.83
C TRP A 244 -30.84 -32.45 -13.30
N SER A 245 -32.14 -32.54 -13.14
CA SER A 245 -32.94 -33.64 -13.67
C SER A 245 -34.17 -33.14 -14.43
N VAL A 246 -34.56 -33.85 -15.44
CA VAL A 246 -35.75 -33.59 -16.26
C VAL A 246 -36.53 -34.89 -16.33
N ASP A 247 -37.80 -34.85 -15.95
CA ASP A 247 -38.67 -36.08 -15.87
C ASP A 247 -38.02 -37.22 -15.05
N GLY A 248 -37.29 -36.85 -13.99
CA GLY A 248 -36.60 -37.81 -13.11
C GLY A 248 -35.28 -38.38 -13.68
N GLN A 249 -34.86 -37.95 -14.85
CA GLN A 249 -33.56 -38.33 -15.42
C GLN A 249 -32.52 -37.27 -15.20
N VAL A 250 -31.36 -37.63 -14.61
CA VAL A 250 -30.23 -36.73 -14.39
C VAL A 250 -29.62 -36.34 -15.73
N MET A 251 -29.35 -35.06 -15.87
CA MET A 251 -28.69 -34.48 -17.05
C MET A 251 -27.19 -34.46 -16.83
N GLU A 252 -26.46 -35.20 -17.62
CA GLU A 252 -24.99 -35.20 -17.56
C GLU A 252 -24.38 -33.94 -18.20
N GLY A 253 -23.31 -33.45 -17.61
CA GLY A 253 -22.52 -32.30 -18.12
C GLY A 253 -23.10 -30.93 -17.82
N GLU A 254 -24.25 -30.81 -17.17
CA GLU A 254 -24.83 -29.53 -16.72
C GLU A 254 -24.40 -29.26 -15.27
N VAL A 255 -23.77 -28.12 -15.04
CA VAL A 255 -23.22 -27.75 -13.72
C VAL A 255 -23.92 -26.50 -13.16
N GLU A 256 -23.42 -25.32 -13.40
CA GLU A 256 -23.99 -24.09 -12.83
C GLU A 256 -25.30 -23.64 -13.48
N ARG A 257 -25.62 -24.17 -14.64
CA ARG A 257 -26.79 -23.79 -15.42
C ARG A 257 -27.31 -24.99 -16.21
N MET A 258 -28.61 -25.01 -16.44
CA MET A 258 -29.23 -25.95 -17.34
C MET A 258 -29.52 -25.28 -18.70
N PHE A 259 -29.27 -26.00 -19.78
CA PHE A 259 -29.60 -25.63 -21.12
C PHE A 259 -30.26 -26.83 -21.83
N LYS A 260 -31.53 -26.73 -22.21
CA LYS A 260 -32.27 -27.83 -22.84
C LYS A 260 -33.18 -27.36 -23.96
N TYR A 261 -33.21 -28.11 -25.05
CA TYR A 261 -34.24 -28.04 -26.08
C TYR A 261 -35.32 -29.07 -25.83
N PHE A 262 -36.58 -28.64 -25.96
CA PHE A 262 -37.75 -29.53 -25.90
C PHE A 262 -38.34 -29.64 -27.29
N ALA A 263 -38.35 -30.84 -27.85
CA ALA A 263 -38.80 -31.09 -29.22
C ALA A 263 -40.33 -31.16 -29.38
N SER A 264 -41.08 -31.14 -28.31
CA SER A 264 -42.57 -31.22 -28.35
C SER A 264 -43.20 -30.50 -27.15
N TRP A 265 -44.43 -30.01 -27.35
CA TRP A 265 -45.27 -29.46 -26.28
C TRP A 265 -45.59 -30.55 -25.26
N ARG A 266 -45.10 -30.43 -24.04
CA ARG A 266 -45.61 -31.16 -22.88
C ARG A 266 -45.93 -30.11 -21.82
N TYR A 267 -47.15 -30.23 -21.27
CA TYR A 267 -47.51 -29.47 -20.06
C TYR A 267 -46.79 -30.10 -18.90
N PHE A 268 -45.87 -29.40 -18.31
CA PHE A 268 -45.32 -29.76 -16.99
C PHE A 268 -46.26 -29.18 -15.95
N LEU A 269 -47.22 -29.95 -15.53
CA LEU A 269 -47.97 -29.70 -14.32
C LEU A 269 -47.25 -30.45 -13.20
N ASP A 270 -46.39 -29.75 -12.47
CA ASP A 270 -45.93 -30.24 -11.19
C ASP A 270 -47.10 -30.15 -10.19
N ARG A 271 -47.36 -31.24 -9.55
CA ARG A 271 -48.27 -31.36 -8.41
C ARG A 271 -47.50 -31.29 -7.10
#